data_090f7ddb7fbe4c136b67deb72815cf0d
#
_entry.id   090f7ddb7fbe4c136b67deb72815cf0d
#
_cell.length_a   1.000
_cell.length_b   1.000
_cell.length_c   1.000
_cell.angle_alpha   90.00
_cell.angle_beta   90.00
_cell.angle_gamma   90.00
#
_symmetry.space_group_name_H-M   'P 1'
#
loop_
_entity.id
_entity.type
_entity.pdbx_description
1 polymer ?
#
loop_
_entity_poly.entity_id
_entity_poly.type
_entity_poly.pdbx_seq_one_letter_code
_entity_poly.pdbx_strand_id
1 'polypeptide(L)'
;ESTDLVNWSEPKLVYAGFDQAGCVWAPEAIYDEKTGDYLVYWSARDKSKAGTDENALRVYVCRTRDFNTFSEPKVWLSEDQDSGKEVNIIDTTIVQDNGQYYRFSTSDWNTVIDTSSTLSEDLFDVRVNANQSENGDWKRIVTRSSSSSAGFDSREGFTVYQLPDGKWCAMGDHSGYKAFVTDDLSSGKFTATTANFKDGRFRHGTVMRLSKAEEKAILAAYGEDDTEDPVMDEKVLADFNFNDDSTGFTSENAKAEGTYTLKDSYNEAAGKALYLDGSSSNYLTVKGTDGKALLAGAKELTISYEAKPDRTGTNWVLYAAPGSSAPTYQSE
;
A
#
# COMPACT_ATOMS: atom_id res chain seq x y z
N GLU A 1 -2.10 -17.32 -7.16
CA GLU A 1 -1.83 -18.25 -6.07
C GLU A 1 -0.51 -18.98 -6.33
N SER A 2 0.19 -19.38 -5.26
CA SER A 2 1.40 -20.18 -5.33
C SER A 2 1.45 -21.18 -4.16
N THR A 3 2.07 -22.32 -4.38
CA THR A 3 2.35 -23.31 -3.33
C THR A 3 3.83 -23.40 -2.98
N ASP A 4 4.68 -22.68 -3.70
CA ASP A 4 6.15 -22.71 -3.54
C ASP A 4 6.79 -21.30 -3.56
N LEU A 5 5.97 -20.25 -3.67
CA LEU A 5 6.37 -18.85 -3.75
C LEU A 5 7.27 -18.48 -4.95
N VAL A 6 7.45 -19.41 -5.87
CA VAL A 6 8.24 -19.26 -7.11
C VAL A 6 7.33 -19.29 -8.33
N ASN A 7 6.49 -20.32 -8.40
CA ASN A 7 5.55 -20.49 -9.51
C ASN A 7 4.18 -19.94 -9.11
N TRP A 8 3.73 -18.90 -9.79
CA TRP A 8 2.49 -18.22 -9.51
C TRP A 8 1.46 -18.47 -10.61
N SER A 9 0.21 -18.67 -10.21
CA SER A 9 -0.90 -18.69 -11.17
C SER A 9 -1.07 -17.32 -11.84
N GLU A 10 -1.72 -17.31 -13.01
CA GLU A 10 -2.13 -16.06 -13.63
C GLU A 10 -3.01 -15.23 -12.67
N PRO A 11 -2.81 -13.90 -12.63
CA PRO A 11 -3.65 -13.02 -11.83
C PRO A 11 -5.12 -13.12 -12.23
N LYS A 12 -6.00 -13.16 -11.25
CA LYS A 12 -7.45 -13.15 -11.47
C LYS A 12 -8.08 -12.00 -10.71
N LEU A 13 -8.82 -11.16 -11.43
CA LEU A 13 -9.62 -10.12 -10.79
C LEU A 13 -10.90 -10.75 -10.23
N VAL A 14 -11.15 -10.53 -8.94
CA VAL A 14 -12.37 -10.96 -8.26
C VAL A 14 -13.03 -9.76 -7.58
N TYR A 15 -14.35 -9.77 -7.52
CA TYR A 15 -15.10 -8.73 -6.84
C TYR A 15 -15.47 -9.19 -5.43
N ALA A 16 -14.96 -8.52 -4.43
CA ALA A 16 -15.21 -8.80 -3.01
C ALA A 16 -15.80 -7.59 -2.27
N GLY A 17 -16.01 -6.49 -2.96
CA GLY A 17 -16.48 -5.22 -2.40
C GLY A 17 -17.98 -5.04 -2.47
N PHE A 18 -18.40 -3.78 -2.45
CA PHE A 18 -19.79 -3.35 -2.63
C PHE A 18 -19.84 -2.16 -3.61
N ASP A 19 -20.96 -1.97 -4.29
CA ASP A 19 -21.08 -1.03 -5.41
C ASP A 19 -20.80 0.43 -5.06
N GLN A 20 -21.00 0.81 -3.80
CA GLN A 20 -20.78 2.17 -3.32
C GLN A 20 -19.39 2.38 -2.70
N ALA A 21 -18.47 1.41 -2.84
CA ALA A 21 -17.12 1.57 -2.34
C ALA A 21 -16.41 2.75 -3.03
N GLY A 22 -15.92 3.70 -2.23
CA GLY A 22 -15.13 4.84 -2.69
C GLY A 22 -13.68 4.47 -2.94
N CYS A 23 -13.21 3.44 -2.25
CA CYS A 23 -11.89 2.85 -2.37
C CYS A 23 -11.95 1.40 -1.85
N VAL A 24 -10.93 0.63 -2.15
CA VAL A 24 -10.67 -0.69 -1.55
C VAL A 24 -9.18 -0.72 -1.25
N TRP A 25 -8.81 -0.43 0.00
CA TRP A 25 -7.42 -0.26 0.40
C TRP A 25 -6.97 -1.36 1.34
N ALA A 26 -5.68 -1.69 1.28
CA ALA A 26 -4.99 -2.58 2.19
C ALA A 26 -5.74 -3.88 2.48
N PRO A 27 -6.10 -4.69 1.47
CA PRO A 27 -6.76 -5.98 1.72
C PRO A 27 -5.77 -6.95 2.37
N GLU A 28 -6.25 -7.61 3.41
CA GLU A 28 -5.57 -8.74 4.03
C GLU A 28 -6.52 -9.92 4.24
N ALA A 29 -5.98 -11.08 4.56
CA ALA A 29 -6.75 -12.27 4.86
C ALA A 29 -6.13 -13.05 6.02
N ILE A 30 -6.98 -13.62 6.88
CA ILE A 30 -6.58 -14.55 7.92
C ILE A 30 -7.42 -15.82 7.86
N TYR A 31 -6.80 -16.98 8.01
CA TYR A 31 -7.52 -18.25 8.09
C TYR A 31 -8.16 -18.42 9.45
N ASP A 32 -9.42 -18.77 9.46
CA ASP A 32 -10.18 -19.10 10.67
C ASP A 32 -10.31 -20.64 10.80
N GLU A 33 -9.48 -21.24 11.63
CA GLU A 33 -9.47 -22.69 11.87
C GLU A 33 -10.83 -23.21 12.38
N LYS A 34 -11.61 -22.36 13.06
CA LYS A 34 -12.88 -22.73 13.63
C LYS A 34 -13.98 -22.93 12.59
N THR A 35 -13.96 -22.12 11.54
CA THR A 35 -14.97 -22.16 10.47
C THR A 35 -14.45 -22.84 9.21
N GLY A 36 -13.12 -22.96 9.04
CA GLY A 36 -12.46 -23.56 7.90
C GLY A 36 -12.52 -22.70 6.64
N ASP A 37 -12.59 -21.37 6.81
CA ASP A 37 -12.55 -20.39 5.73
C ASP A 37 -11.65 -19.21 6.11
N TYR A 38 -11.51 -18.25 5.21
CA TYR A 38 -10.73 -17.04 5.42
C TYR A 38 -11.64 -15.86 5.70
N LEU A 39 -11.28 -15.04 6.68
CA LEU A 39 -11.70 -13.65 6.75
C LEU A 39 -10.83 -12.85 5.80
N VAL A 40 -11.48 -12.12 4.89
CA VAL A 40 -10.84 -11.11 4.04
C VAL A 40 -11.37 -9.75 4.47
N TYR A 41 -10.48 -8.82 4.76
CA TYR A 41 -10.83 -7.51 5.27
C TYR A 41 -10.03 -6.42 4.58
N TRP A 42 -10.61 -5.25 4.46
CA TRP A 42 -10.03 -4.09 3.76
C TRP A 42 -10.62 -2.79 4.28
N SER A 43 -9.99 -1.69 3.97
CA SER A 43 -10.50 -0.35 4.29
C SER A 43 -11.28 0.20 3.11
N ALA A 44 -12.46 0.74 3.39
CA ALA A 44 -13.28 1.38 2.37
C ALA A 44 -14.11 2.54 2.96
N ARG A 45 -14.53 3.43 2.05
CA ARG A 45 -15.49 4.50 2.31
C ARG A 45 -16.76 4.22 1.53
N ASP A 46 -17.91 4.40 2.15
CA ASP A 46 -19.19 4.32 1.49
C ASP A 46 -19.54 5.67 0.82
N LYS A 47 -19.54 5.71 -0.51
CA LYS A 47 -19.89 6.91 -1.29
C LYS A 47 -21.30 7.40 -1.05
N SER A 48 -22.21 6.52 -0.66
CA SER A 48 -23.60 6.94 -0.35
C SER A 48 -23.68 7.82 0.88
N LYS A 49 -22.63 7.83 1.72
CA LYS A 49 -22.51 8.64 2.93
C LYS A 49 -21.75 9.96 2.70
N ALA A 50 -21.39 10.28 1.46
CA ALA A 50 -20.65 11.49 1.14
C ALA A 50 -21.37 12.75 1.65
N GLY A 51 -20.65 13.61 2.36
CA GLY A 51 -21.18 14.83 2.95
C GLY A 51 -21.92 14.65 4.28
N THR A 52 -21.92 13.47 4.86
CA THR A 52 -22.45 13.18 6.21
C THR A 52 -21.33 12.95 7.20
N ASP A 53 -21.64 12.94 8.50
CA ASP A 53 -20.70 12.59 9.57
C ASP A 53 -20.29 11.11 9.55
N GLU A 54 -21.02 10.28 8.79
CA GLU A 54 -20.73 8.85 8.57
C GLU A 54 -19.80 8.60 7.36
N ASN A 55 -19.25 9.62 6.73
CA ASN A 55 -18.38 9.51 5.56
C ASN A 55 -16.90 9.29 5.95
N ALA A 56 -16.63 8.37 6.85
CA ALA A 56 -15.29 7.96 7.23
C ALA A 56 -14.85 6.66 6.54
N LEU A 57 -13.56 6.41 6.55
CA LEU A 57 -13.02 5.11 6.19
C LEU A 57 -13.30 4.13 7.34
N ARG A 58 -13.82 2.96 6.98
CA ARG A 58 -14.13 1.86 7.90
C ARG A 58 -13.45 0.60 7.43
N VAL A 59 -13.30 -0.38 8.30
CA VAL A 59 -12.85 -1.71 7.91
C VAL A 59 -14.05 -2.58 7.60
N TYR A 60 -14.05 -3.16 6.42
CA TYR A 60 -15.05 -4.11 5.94
C TYR A 60 -14.49 -5.52 6.00
N VAL A 61 -15.36 -6.51 6.08
CA VAL A 61 -15.01 -7.92 6.13
C VAL A 61 -15.98 -8.76 5.31
N CYS A 62 -15.47 -9.81 4.70
CA CYS A 62 -16.24 -10.92 4.12
C CYS A 62 -15.49 -12.23 4.36
N ARG A 63 -16.14 -13.35 4.02
CA ARG A 63 -15.56 -14.70 4.11
C ARG A 63 -15.44 -15.34 2.75
N THR A 64 -14.43 -16.17 2.59
CA THR A 64 -14.20 -16.97 1.42
C THR A 64 -13.49 -18.29 1.76
N ARG A 65 -13.70 -19.32 0.94
CA ARG A 65 -12.95 -20.58 1.02
C ARG A 65 -11.99 -20.76 -0.13
N ASP A 66 -12.15 -20.02 -1.19
CA ASP A 66 -11.50 -20.26 -2.48
C ASP A 66 -10.97 -18.99 -3.16
N PHE A 67 -11.12 -17.83 -2.52
CA PHE A 67 -10.78 -16.52 -3.08
C PHE A 67 -11.43 -16.23 -4.45
N ASN A 68 -12.52 -16.93 -4.76
CA ASN A 68 -13.33 -16.75 -5.97
C ASN A 68 -14.78 -16.36 -5.66
N THR A 69 -15.31 -16.92 -4.56
CA THR A 69 -16.63 -16.64 -4.06
C THR A 69 -16.53 -16.04 -2.66
N PHE A 70 -17.25 -14.94 -2.43
CA PHE A 70 -17.19 -14.20 -1.18
C PHE A 70 -18.58 -14.03 -0.60
N SER A 71 -18.69 -14.03 0.72
CA SER A 71 -19.93 -13.60 1.38
C SER A 71 -20.17 -12.10 1.14
N GLU A 72 -21.40 -11.64 1.40
CA GLU A 72 -21.71 -10.22 1.39
C GLU A 72 -20.82 -9.47 2.38
N PRO A 73 -20.20 -8.35 1.97
CA PRO A 73 -19.35 -7.56 2.84
C PRO A 73 -20.16 -6.85 3.92
N LYS A 74 -19.58 -6.74 5.11
CA LYS A 74 -20.14 -6.03 6.26
C LYS A 74 -19.11 -5.02 6.78
N VAL A 75 -19.60 -3.94 7.40
CA VAL A 75 -18.73 -3.12 8.25
C VAL A 75 -18.33 -3.95 9.46
N TRP A 76 -17.04 -4.06 9.69
CA TRP A 76 -16.47 -4.84 10.79
C TRP A 76 -15.94 -3.96 11.92
N LEU A 77 -15.26 -2.87 11.55
CA LEU A 77 -14.70 -1.92 12.50
C LEU A 77 -15.04 -0.50 12.06
N SER A 78 -15.64 0.24 12.97
CA SER A 78 -15.85 1.68 12.86
C SER A 78 -15.37 2.38 14.12
N GLU A 79 -15.11 3.66 14.05
CA GLU A 79 -14.73 4.47 15.20
C GLU A 79 -15.40 5.84 15.15
N ASP A 80 -16.11 6.16 16.23
CA ASP A 80 -16.84 7.41 16.39
C ASP A 80 -16.17 8.35 17.41
N GLN A 81 -16.28 9.66 17.17
CA GLN A 81 -16.10 10.64 18.23
C GLN A 81 -17.35 10.70 19.12
N ASP A 82 -17.18 11.16 20.35
CA ASP A 82 -18.33 11.40 21.26
C ASP A 82 -19.38 12.39 20.71
N SER A 83 -18.99 13.17 19.71
CA SER A 83 -19.89 14.07 18.94
C SER A 83 -20.78 13.33 17.94
N GLY A 84 -20.58 12.02 17.73
CA GLY A 84 -21.25 11.23 16.71
C GLY A 84 -20.61 11.35 15.31
N LYS A 85 -19.46 12.04 15.19
CA LYS A 85 -18.70 12.10 13.95
C LYS A 85 -17.76 10.92 13.85
N GLU A 86 -17.81 10.21 12.73
CA GLU A 86 -16.90 9.09 12.48
C GLU A 86 -15.46 9.56 12.23
N VAL A 87 -14.54 8.67 12.59
CA VAL A 87 -13.10 8.81 12.43
C VAL A 87 -12.61 7.76 11.44
N ASN A 88 -11.66 8.14 10.60
CA ASN A 88 -11.07 7.17 9.67
C ASN A 88 -10.31 6.08 10.43
N ILE A 89 -10.62 4.83 10.12
CA ILE A 89 -9.87 3.66 10.59
C ILE A 89 -9.52 2.76 9.41
N ILE A 90 -8.23 2.47 9.25
CA ILE A 90 -7.65 1.83 8.06
C ILE A 90 -6.55 0.83 8.42
N ASP A 91 -6.06 0.13 7.41
CA ASP A 91 -4.83 -0.66 7.40
C ASP A 91 -4.78 -1.68 8.54
N THR A 92 -5.81 -2.51 8.56
CA THR A 92 -5.94 -3.54 9.59
C THR A 92 -5.07 -4.74 9.26
N THR A 93 -4.28 -5.19 10.23
CA THR A 93 -3.55 -6.46 10.20
C THR A 93 -3.85 -7.26 11.47
N ILE A 94 -3.84 -8.60 11.39
CA ILE A 94 -4.18 -9.49 12.50
C ILE A 94 -3.11 -10.54 12.68
N VAL A 95 -2.73 -10.76 13.93
CA VAL A 95 -1.89 -11.89 14.34
C VAL A 95 -2.55 -12.66 15.48
N GLN A 96 -2.13 -13.91 15.64
CA GLN A 96 -2.58 -14.77 16.73
C GLN A 96 -1.41 -15.11 17.64
N ASP A 97 -1.63 -15.00 18.94
CA ASP A 97 -0.71 -15.43 19.98
C ASP A 97 -1.47 -16.10 21.14
N ASN A 98 -1.05 -17.30 21.54
CA ASN A 98 -1.60 -18.04 22.67
C ASN A 98 -3.15 -18.15 22.67
N GLY A 99 -3.75 -18.35 21.48
CA GLY A 99 -5.20 -18.47 21.31
C GLY A 99 -5.96 -17.15 21.35
N GLN A 100 -5.26 -16.02 21.40
CA GLN A 100 -5.83 -14.68 21.27
C GLN A 100 -5.44 -14.08 19.91
N TYR A 101 -6.38 -13.40 19.28
CA TYR A 101 -6.15 -12.56 18.11
C TYR A 101 -5.88 -11.14 18.55
N TYR A 102 -4.93 -10.50 17.86
CA TYR A 102 -4.58 -9.09 18.04
C TYR A 102 -4.72 -8.40 16.70
N ARG A 103 -5.63 -7.42 16.63
CA ARG A 103 -5.93 -6.63 15.46
C ARG A 103 -5.34 -5.24 15.62
N PHE A 104 -4.38 -4.92 14.77
CA PHE A 104 -3.76 -3.60 14.68
C PHE A 104 -4.45 -2.82 13.57
N SER A 105 -4.78 -1.57 13.82
CA SER A 105 -5.34 -0.67 12.81
C SER A 105 -4.80 0.74 13.01
N THR A 106 -4.91 1.55 11.98
CA THR A 106 -4.59 2.98 12.04
C THR A 106 -5.87 3.79 12.18
N SER A 107 -6.00 4.54 13.26
CA SER A 107 -7.10 5.47 13.50
C SER A 107 -6.57 6.90 13.52
N ASP A 108 -6.82 7.67 12.45
CA ASP A 108 -6.30 9.03 12.27
C ASP A 108 -4.82 9.15 12.69
N TRP A 109 -3.94 8.37 12.05
CA TRP A 109 -2.50 8.33 12.31
C TRP A 109 -2.07 7.76 13.67
N ASN A 110 -2.99 7.25 14.46
CA ASN A 110 -2.69 6.59 15.72
C ASN A 110 -2.86 5.09 15.59
N THR A 111 -1.95 4.34 16.17
CA THR A 111 -2.07 2.88 16.26
C THR A 111 -3.11 2.52 17.32
N VAL A 112 -4.07 1.70 16.96
CA VAL A 112 -5.03 1.10 17.87
C VAL A 112 -4.88 -0.41 17.83
N ILE A 113 -5.12 -1.08 18.97
CA ILE A 113 -5.01 -2.53 19.07
C ILE A 113 -6.25 -3.07 19.76
N ASP A 114 -6.89 -4.03 19.10
CA ASP A 114 -8.00 -4.78 19.63
C ASP A 114 -7.59 -6.24 19.86
N THR A 115 -8.18 -6.92 20.83
CA THR A 115 -7.96 -8.35 21.10
C THR A 115 -9.27 -9.11 21.20
N SER A 116 -9.27 -10.38 20.77
CA SER A 116 -10.40 -11.29 20.88
C SER A 116 -9.93 -12.74 20.92
N SER A 117 -10.70 -13.63 21.53
CA SER A 117 -10.51 -15.09 21.45
C SER A 117 -11.14 -15.71 20.20
N THR A 118 -11.82 -14.93 19.38
CA THR A 118 -12.49 -15.39 18.15
C THR A 118 -12.33 -14.38 17.04
N LEU A 119 -12.48 -14.85 15.79
CA LEU A 119 -12.57 -14.00 14.59
C LEU A 119 -14.05 -13.66 14.32
N SER A 120 -14.73 -13.09 15.33
CA SER A 120 -16.11 -12.61 15.15
C SER A 120 -16.17 -11.52 14.10
N GLU A 121 -17.19 -11.61 13.22
CA GLU A 121 -17.52 -10.60 12.22
C GLU A 121 -18.53 -9.56 12.73
N ASP A 122 -18.88 -9.63 14.01
CA ASP A 122 -19.78 -8.64 14.60
C ASP A 122 -19.13 -7.26 14.56
N LEU A 123 -19.94 -6.25 14.28
CA LEU A 123 -19.48 -4.88 14.25
C LEU A 123 -18.86 -4.49 15.60
N PHE A 124 -17.60 -4.10 15.54
CA PHE A 124 -16.91 -3.48 16.65
C PHE A 124 -16.92 -1.97 16.43
N ASP A 125 -17.94 -1.32 17.00
CA ASP A 125 -18.12 0.12 16.93
C ASP A 125 -17.52 0.76 18.19
N VAL A 126 -16.48 1.55 18.01
CA VAL A 126 -15.69 2.11 19.11
C VAL A 126 -15.84 3.61 19.15
N ARG A 127 -16.19 4.15 20.31
CA ARG A 127 -16.10 5.59 20.53
C ARG A 127 -14.69 5.98 20.93
N VAL A 128 -14.18 7.08 20.38
CA VAL A 128 -12.78 7.53 20.57
C VAL A 128 -12.37 7.63 22.03
N ASN A 129 -13.28 8.01 22.91
CA ASN A 129 -13.05 8.14 24.34
C ASN A 129 -13.51 6.91 25.15
N ALA A 130 -14.10 5.91 24.48
CA ALA A 130 -14.49 4.66 25.11
C ALA A 130 -13.38 3.60 24.95
N ASN A 131 -13.07 2.90 26.02
CA ASN A 131 -12.06 1.84 25.97
C ASN A 131 -12.61 0.49 25.49
N GLN A 132 -13.91 0.39 25.24
CA GLN A 132 -14.58 -0.85 24.85
C GLN A 132 -15.78 -0.55 23.97
N SER A 133 -16.01 -1.40 22.97
CA SER A 133 -17.31 -1.53 22.34
C SER A 133 -18.24 -2.35 23.26
N GLU A 134 -19.50 -2.04 23.25
CA GLU A 134 -20.53 -2.85 23.90
C GLU A 134 -20.94 -4.05 23.05
N ASN A 135 -20.45 -4.14 21.81
CA ASN A 135 -20.82 -5.13 20.81
C ASN A 135 -19.64 -5.99 20.38
N GLY A 136 -19.86 -7.29 20.33
CA GLY A 136 -18.93 -8.28 19.82
C GLY A 136 -17.86 -8.75 20.81
N ASP A 137 -17.05 -9.71 20.35
CA ASP A 137 -16.01 -10.37 21.16
C ASP A 137 -14.69 -9.59 21.25
N TRP A 138 -14.57 -8.51 20.46
CA TRP A 138 -13.37 -7.70 20.42
C TRP A 138 -13.31 -6.70 21.58
N LYS A 139 -12.11 -6.49 22.10
CA LYS A 139 -11.82 -5.54 23.18
C LYS A 139 -10.63 -4.68 22.80
N ARG A 140 -10.76 -3.37 22.89
CA ARG A 140 -9.68 -2.43 22.65
C ARG A 140 -8.71 -2.37 23.82
N ILE A 141 -7.42 -2.64 23.58
CA ILE A 141 -6.35 -2.57 24.57
C ILE A 141 -5.41 -1.37 24.34
N VAL A 142 -5.34 -0.84 23.11
CA VAL A 142 -4.65 0.43 22.81
C VAL A 142 -5.63 1.34 22.06
N THR A 143 -5.95 2.47 22.67
CA THR A 143 -6.85 3.49 22.11
C THR A 143 -6.06 4.56 21.34
N ARG A 144 -6.70 5.40 20.54
CA ARG A 144 -6.07 6.58 19.94
C ARG A 144 -5.31 7.43 20.96
N SER A 145 -5.95 7.75 22.07
CA SER A 145 -5.36 8.57 23.12
C SER A 145 -4.20 7.89 23.86
N SER A 146 -4.16 6.56 23.88
CA SER A 146 -3.08 5.80 24.52
C SER A 146 -1.98 5.33 23.55
N SER A 147 -2.11 5.54 22.25
CA SER A 147 -1.15 5.08 21.23
C SER A 147 0.29 5.53 21.53
N SER A 148 0.49 6.82 21.80
CA SER A 148 1.81 7.35 22.15
C SER A 148 2.36 6.75 23.45
N SER A 149 1.53 6.59 24.49
CA SER A 149 1.95 5.97 25.75
C SER A 149 2.14 4.46 25.65
N ALA A 150 1.62 3.83 24.59
CA ALA A 150 1.88 2.45 24.21
C ALA A 150 3.23 2.27 23.49
N GLY A 151 3.87 3.37 23.09
CA GLY A 151 5.20 3.39 22.47
C GLY A 151 5.19 3.70 20.98
N PHE A 152 4.02 3.95 20.36
CA PHE A 152 3.90 4.27 18.94
C PHE A 152 4.01 5.78 18.69
N ASP A 153 4.61 6.13 17.57
CA ASP A 153 4.47 7.45 16.96
C ASP A 153 3.40 7.41 15.84
N SER A 154 3.17 8.53 15.15
CA SER A 154 2.23 8.60 14.03
C SER A 154 2.68 7.71 12.88
N ARG A 155 1.93 6.62 12.62
CA ARG A 155 2.20 5.64 11.55
C ARG A 155 0.93 4.98 11.06
N GLU A 156 1.04 4.42 9.87
CA GLU A 156 0.00 3.61 9.23
C GLU A 156 0.60 2.33 8.62
N GLY A 157 -0.22 1.48 8.03
CA GLY A 157 0.24 0.34 7.24
C GLY A 157 1.07 -0.67 8.03
N PHE A 158 0.59 -1.06 9.20
CA PHE A 158 1.33 -2.01 10.04
C PHE A 158 1.35 -3.42 9.45
N THR A 159 2.51 -4.07 9.57
CA THR A 159 2.65 -5.52 9.53
C THR A 159 3.19 -5.99 10.88
N VAL A 160 2.66 -7.10 11.38
CA VAL A 160 3.04 -7.64 12.70
C VAL A 160 3.47 -9.09 12.56
N TYR A 161 4.60 -9.42 13.14
CA TYR A 161 5.17 -10.77 13.04
C TYR A 161 6.07 -11.09 14.23
N GLN A 162 6.32 -12.39 14.45
CA GLN A 162 7.19 -12.85 15.51
C GLN A 162 8.64 -12.98 15.01
N LEU A 163 9.56 -12.39 15.77
CA LEU A 163 11.00 -12.50 15.55
C LEU A 163 11.52 -13.89 15.99
N PRO A 164 12.72 -14.29 15.52
CA PRO A 164 13.31 -15.57 15.91
C PRO A 164 13.58 -15.72 17.41
N ASP A 165 13.76 -14.63 18.15
CA ASP A 165 13.95 -14.61 19.59
C ASP A 165 12.63 -14.69 20.39
N GLY A 166 11.49 -14.83 19.70
CA GLY A 166 10.15 -14.93 20.27
C GLY A 166 9.44 -13.61 20.51
N LYS A 167 10.12 -12.47 20.36
CA LYS A 167 9.48 -11.16 20.45
C LYS A 167 8.56 -10.89 19.27
N TRP A 168 7.57 -10.07 19.49
CA TRP A 168 6.73 -9.55 18.43
C TRP A 168 7.27 -8.23 17.90
N CYS A 169 7.23 -8.07 16.59
CA CYS A 169 7.62 -6.86 15.89
C CYS A 169 6.43 -6.32 15.12
N ALA A 170 6.07 -5.06 15.37
CA ALA A 170 5.12 -4.30 14.58
C ALA A 170 5.91 -3.27 13.77
N MET A 171 5.78 -3.28 12.45
CA MET A 171 6.40 -2.29 11.57
C MET A 171 5.32 -1.47 10.87
N GLY A 172 5.42 -0.15 11.00
CA GLY A 172 4.53 0.79 10.34
C GLY A 172 5.29 1.81 9.51
N ASP A 173 4.64 2.37 8.52
CA ASP A 173 5.23 3.37 7.65
C ASP A 173 4.72 4.79 7.95
N HIS A 174 5.60 5.73 7.86
CA HIS A 174 5.41 7.17 7.71
C HIS A 174 6.79 7.77 7.49
N SER A 175 7.08 8.19 6.27
CA SER A 175 8.45 8.59 5.89
C SER A 175 9.47 7.46 6.07
N GLY A 176 9.11 6.25 5.66
CA GLY A 176 9.86 5.01 5.81
C GLY A 176 9.37 4.13 6.98
N TYR A 177 9.78 2.87 6.95
CA TYR A 177 9.42 1.92 8.00
C TYR A 177 10.12 2.20 9.31
N LYS A 178 9.40 2.01 10.40
CA LYS A 178 9.91 1.95 11.76
C LYS A 178 9.36 0.72 12.46
N ALA A 179 10.20 0.08 13.24
CA ALA A 179 9.88 -1.12 13.99
C ALA A 179 9.63 -0.80 15.46
N PHE A 180 8.71 -1.54 16.04
CA PHE A 180 8.34 -1.50 17.46
C PHE A 180 8.28 -2.93 17.96
N VAL A 181 8.90 -3.24 19.08
CA VAL A 181 8.98 -4.59 19.60
C VAL A 181 8.33 -4.71 20.98
N THR A 182 7.79 -5.91 21.25
CA THR A 182 7.26 -6.28 22.56
C THR A 182 7.53 -7.76 22.83
N ASP A 183 7.66 -8.12 24.09
CA ASP A 183 7.70 -9.52 24.53
C ASP A 183 6.28 -10.09 24.76
N ASP A 184 5.27 -9.20 24.84
CA ASP A 184 3.89 -9.57 25.19
C ASP A 184 2.89 -8.64 24.47
N LEU A 185 2.17 -9.18 23.50
CA LEU A 185 1.13 -8.46 22.76
C LEU A 185 -0.01 -8.00 23.67
N SER A 186 -0.33 -8.77 24.70
CA SER A 186 -1.44 -8.48 25.61
C SER A 186 -1.20 -7.23 26.46
N SER A 187 0.06 -6.87 26.66
CA SER A 187 0.44 -5.67 27.38
C SER A 187 0.05 -4.37 26.67
N GLY A 188 -0.12 -4.43 25.33
CA GLY A 188 -0.30 -3.23 24.49
C GLY A 188 0.86 -2.24 24.60
N LYS A 189 2.07 -2.69 25.01
CA LYS A 189 3.26 -1.85 25.19
C LYS A 189 4.37 -2.28 24.25
N PHE A 190 4.93 -1.30 23.55
CA PHE A 190 5.95 -1.51 22.55
C PHE A 190 7.12 -0.56 22.77
N THR A 191 8.29 -0.97 22.32
CA THR A 191 9.50 -0.14 22.33
C THR A 191 9.98 0.03 20.91
N ALA A 192 10.20 1.26 20.49
CA ALA A 192 10.74 1.56 19.17
C ALA A 192 12.14 0.98 19.02
N THR A 193 12.42 0.40 17.86
CA THR A 193 13.72 -0.15 17.50
C THR A 193 14.07 0.23 16.05
N THR A 194 15.29 -0.10 15.64
CA THR A 194 15.75 0.22 14.29
C THR A 194 15.41 -0.93 13.34
N ALA A 195 14.80 -0.60 12.22
CA ALA A 195 14.68 -1.48 11.05
C ALA A 195 15.58 -0.90 9.94
N ASN A 196 16.58 -1.67 9.52
CA ASN A 196 17.52 -1.23 8.50
C ASN A 196 17.09 -1.84 7.15
N PHE A 197 16.48 -1.04 6.30
CA PHE A 197 16.24 -1.37 4.90
C PHE A 197 17.24 -0.63 4.01
N LYS A 198 17.79 -1.35 3.03
CA LYS A 198 18.83 -0.82 2.13
C LYS A 198 18.41 0.47 1.40
N ASP A 199 17.11 0.63 1.09
CA ASP A 199 16.62 1.75 0.27
C ASP A 199 15.70 2.74 0.98
N GLY A 200 15.21 2.45 2.18
CA GLY A 200 14.34 3.35 2.95
C GLY A 200 13.01 3.74 2.28
N ARG A 201 12.66 3.10 1.15
CA ARG A 201 11.49 3.45 0.32
C ARG A 201 10.30 2.53 0.48
N PHE A 202 10.43 1.48 1.26
CA PHE A 202 9.35 0.53 1.47
C PHE A 202 8.18 1.16 2.23
N ARG A 203 6.99 0.87 1.77
CA ARG A 203 5.73 1.28 2.37
C ARG A 203 4.78 0.10 2.40
N HIS A 204 3.98 0.02 3.44
CA HIS A 204 2.85 -0.88 3.62
C HIS A 204 3.07 -2.26 2.99
N GLY A 205 3.82 -3.11 3.65
CA GLY A 205 4.13 -4.48 3.21
C GLY A 205 3.73 -5.51 4.23
N THR A 206 3.90 -6.77 3.87
CA THR A 206 3.65 -7.91 4.73
C THR A 206 4.94 -8.69 4.96
N VAL A 207 5.17 -9.14 6.19
CA VAL A 207 6.27 -10.03 6.53
C VAL A 207 5.73 -11.44 6.70
N MET A 208 6.30 -12.37 5.97
CA MET A 208 5.92 -13.76 5.99
C MET A 208 7.12 -14.63 6.40
N ARG A 209 6.87 -15.59 7.29
CA ARG A 209 7.90 -16.57 7.65
C ARG A 209 8.08 -17.57 6.54
N LEU A 210 9.33 -17.81 6.15
CA LEU A 210 9.71 -18.82 5.18
C LEU A 210 10.31 -20.04 5.88
N SER A 211 10.04 -21.23 5.35
CA SER A 211 10.83 -22.41 5.62
C SER A 211 12.19 -22.31 4.90
N LYS A 212 13.18 -23.05 5.36
CA LYS A 212 14.48 -23.12 4.67
C LYS A 212 14.38 -23.66 3.23
N ALA A 213 13.37 -24.46 2.94
CA ALA A 213 13.15 -24.98 1.60
C ALA A 213 12.59 -23.89 0.68
N GLU A 214 11.62 -23.09 1.16
CA GLU A 214 11.07 -21.94 0.43
C GLU A 214 12.12 -20.84 0.23
N GLU A 215 12.88 -20.49 1.28
CA GLU A 215 13.99 -19.55 1.17
C GLU A 215 14.97 -19.98 0.08
N LYS A 216 15.40 -21.26 0.09
CA LYS A 216 16.30 -21.81 -0.93
C LYS A 216 15.68 -21.76 -2.33
N ALA A 217 14.38 -22.06 -2.46
CA ALA A 217 13.69 -22.02 -3.75
C ALA A 217 13.59 -20.60 -4.30
N ILE A 218 13.24 -19.64 -3.45
CA ILE A 218 13.16 -18.20 -3.80
C ILE A 218 14.55 -17.69 -4.20
N LEU A 219 15.58 -17.96 -3.40
CA LEU A 219 16.95 -17.55 -3.72
C LEU A 219 17.48 -18.21 -5.01
N ALA A 220 17.08 -19.44 -5.30
CA ALA A 220 17.45 -20.10 -6.55
C ALA A 220 16.72 -19.52 -7.78
N ALA A 221 15.50 -18.98 -7.58
CA ALA A 221 14.69 -18.46 -8.67
C ALA A 221 14.90 -16.93 -8.88
N TYR A 222 15.13 -16.19 -7.79
CA TYR A 222 15.16 -14.72 -7.78
C TYR A 222 16.35 -14.15 -6.99
N GLY A 223 17.16 -15.01 -6.35
CA GLY A 223 18.32 -14.57 -5.61
C GLY A 223 19.32 -13.94 -6.56
N GLU A 224 19.82 -12.78 -6.19
CA GLU A 224 20.91 -12.14 -6.89
C GLU A 224 22.12 -13.09 -6.85
N ASP A 225 22.58 -13.51 -8.00
CA ASP A 225 23.99 -13.78 -8.15
C ASP A 225 24.64 -12.42 -7.87
N ASP A 226 25.50 -12.32 -6.83
CA ASP A 226 26.16 -11.05 -6.41
C ASP A 226 27.03 -10.42 -7.55
N THR A 227 26.84 -10.81 -8.76
CA THR A 227 27.63 -10.43 -9.91
C THR A 227 26.89 -9.77 -11.06
N GLU A 228 25.56 -9.91 -11.19
CA GLU A 228 24.81 -9.12 -12.21
C GLU A 228 23.33 -9.06 -11.83
N ASP A 229 22.72 -7.84 -11.93
CA ASP A 229 21.28 -7.69 -12.08
C ASP A 229 20.76 -8.76 -13.06
N PRO A 230 19.62 -9.43 -12.78
CA PRO A 230 19.01 -10.25 -13.80
C PRO A 230 18.86 -9.35 -15.02
N VAL A 231 19.63 -9.65 -16.07
CA VAL A 231 19.40 -9.04 -17.38
C VAL A 231 18.02 -9.54 -17.78
N MET A 232 17.00 -8.90 -17.29
CA MET A 232 15.75 -8.83 -18.01
C MET A 232 16.17 -8.31 -19.37
N ASP A 233 15.77 -9.01 -20.41
CA ASP A 233 15.95 -8.53 -21.77
C ASP A 233 15.07 -7.28 -21.93
N GLU A 234 15.41 -6.25 -21.13
CA GLU A 234 14.71 -4.98 -21.06
C GLU A 234 14.99 -4.27 -22.37
N LYS A 235 14.03 -4.37 -23.24
CA LYS A 235 14.05 -3.53 -24.40
C LYS A 235 13.82 -2.09 -23.95
N VAL A 236 14.86 -1.28 -23.92
CA VAL A 236 14.75 0.15 -23.70
C VAL A 236 13.89 0.72 -24.83
N LEU A 237 12.67 1.11 -24.49
CA LEU A 237 11.73 1.71 -25.44
C LEU A 237 12.03 3.19 -25.67
N ALA A 238 12.47 3.90 -24.65
CA ALA A 238 12.83 5.30 -24.70
C ALA A 238 13.86 5.65 -23.63
N ASP A 239 14.87 6.41 -24.00
CA ASP A 239 15.87 6.98 -23.10
C ASP A 239 16.11 8.45 -23.48
N PHE A 240 15.85 9.38 -22.54
CA PHE A 240 15.96 10.81 -22.78
C PHE A 240 16.82 11.45 -21.71
N ASN A 241 17.98 11.95 -22.08
CA ASN A 241 18.89 12.64 -21.16
C ASN A 241 18.74 14.17 -21.11
N PHE A 242 17.93 14.75 -22.01
CA PHE A 242 17.62 16.17 -22.12
C PHE A 242 18.83 17.12 -22.32
N ASN A 243 20.04 16.62 -22.55
CA ASN A 243 21.24 17.42 -22.69
C ASN A 243 21.43 17.98 -24.10
N ASP A 244 20.83 17.36 -25.10
CA ASP A 244 20.89 17.81 -26.50
C ASP A 244 19.55 18.42 -26.92
N ASP A 245 19.49 19.73 -26.92
CA ASP A 245 18.32 20.51 -27.32
C ASP A 245 18.18 20.69 -28.86
N SER A 246 19.11 20.19 -29.63
CA SER A 246 19.12 20.34 -31.10
C SER A 246 18.33 19.25 -31.84
N THR A 247 18.08 18.09 -31.22
CA THR A 247 17.56 16.89 -31.92
C THR A 247 16.15 16.47 -31.51
N GLY A 248 15.52 17.15 -30.55
CA GLY A 248 14.14 16.86 -30.15
C GLY A 248 13.97 15.57 -29.38
N PHE A 249 14.92 15.21 -28.52
CA PHE A 249 14.83 14.04 -27.62
C PHE A 249 14.40 12.75 -28.31
N THR A 250 15.19 12.27 -29.25
CA THR A 250 14.93 11.00 -29.92
C THR A 250 15.76 9.90 -29.29
N SER A 251 15.11 8.79 -29.01
CA SER A 251 15.75 7.50 -28.79
C SER A 251 15.62 6.65 -30.05
N GLU A 252 16.27 5.51 -30.11
CA GLU A 252 16.20 4.60 -31.26
C GLU A 252 14.74 4.22 -31.62
N ASN A 253 13.88 4.01 -30.59
CA ASN A 253 12.51 3.52 -30.78
C ASN A 253 11.44 4.57 -30.50
N ALA A 254 11.79 5.70 -29.91
CA ALA A 254 10.82 6.70 -29.45
C ALA A 254 11.27 8.12 -29.76
N LYS A 255 10.29 9.00 -29.89
CA LYS A 255 10.49 10.44 -30.01
C LYS A 255 9.60 11.17 -29.02
N ALA A 256 10.09 12.31 -28.58
CA ALA A 256 9.35 13.22 -27.73
C ALA A 256 8.78 14.37 -28.52
N GLU A 257 7.54 14.74 -28.27
CA GLU A 257 6.82 15.87 -28.85
C GLU A 257 6.13 16.67 -27.73
N GLY A 258 5.96 17.96 -27.93
CA GLY A 258 5.23 18.80 -26.99
C GLY A 258 5.79 20.20 -26.85
N THR A 259 5.24 20.96 -25.90
CA THR A 259 5.74 22.27 -25.54
C THR A 259 6.44 22.17 -24.21
N TYR A 260 7.73 22.41 -24.19
CA TYR A 260 8.56 22.28 -22.99
C TYR A 260 9.71 23.27 -22.99
N THR A 261 10.36 23.42 -21.85
CA THR A 261 11.56 24.24 -21.69
C THR A 261 12.66 23.42 -21.06
N LEU A 262 13.90 23.62 -21.49
CA LEU A 262 15.08 23.07 -20.83
C LEU A 262 15.68 24.09 -19.88
N LYS A 263 16.03 23.67 -18.70
CA LYS A 263 16.79 24.44 -17.71
C LYS A 263 17.99 23.66 -17.24
N ASP A 264 18.93 24.32 -16.58
CA ASP A 264 20.03 23.64 -15.94
C ASP A 264 19.47 22.70 -14.85
N SER A 265 19.99 21.50 -14.82
CA SER A 265 19.58 20.51 -13.82
C SER A 265 19.99 20.98 -12.41
N TYR A 266 19.19 20.60 -11.41
CA TYR A 266 19.57 20.77 -10.00
C TYR A 266 20.82 19.94 -9.62
N ASN A 267 21.12 18.91 -10.39
CA ASN A 267 22.37 18.17 -10.35
C ASN A 267 23.25 18.68 -11.48
N GLU A 268 24.25 19.51 -11.14
CA GLU A 268 25.13 20.14 -12.14
C GLU A 268 25.83 19.11 -13.05
N ALA A 269 26.12 17.91 -12.53
CA ALA A 269 26.71 16.84 -13.31
C ALA A 269 25.76 16.26 -14.39
N ALA A 270 24.45 16.44 -14.24
CA ALA A 270 23.45 15.95 -15.18
C ALA A 270 23.16 16.94 -16.34
N GLY A 271 23.74 18.14 -16.33
CA GLY A 271 23.60 19.12 -17.41
C GLY A 271 22.22 19.78 -17.46
N LYS A 272 21.40 19.47 -18.47
CA LYS A 272 20.05 20.04 -18.65
C LYS A 272 18.97 19.10 -18.12
N ALA A 273 17.83 19.69 -17.77
CA ALA A 273 16.63 18.97 -17.36
C ALA A 273 15.38 19.55 -18.04
N LEU A 274 14.39 18.71 -18.24
CA LEU A 274 13.07 19.13 -18.69
C LEU A 274 12.39 19.93 -17.57
N TYR A 275 11.96 21.15 -17.89
CA TYR A 275 11.18 21.98 -16.98
C TYR A 275 9.72 22.02 -17.44
N LEU A 276 8.82 21.60 -16.56
CA LEU A 276 7.38 21.70 -16.73
C LEU A 276 6.84 22.70 -15.71
N ASP A 277 6.15 23.74 -16.18
CA ASP A 277 5.65 24.83 -15.33
C ASP A 277 4.31 24.52 -14.63
N GLY A 278 3.78 23.32 -14.87
CA GLY A 278 2.49 22.86 -14.34
C GLY A 278 1.28 23.39 -15.08
N SER A 279 1.46 24.10 -16.20
CA SER A 279 0.35 24.48 -17.08
C SER A 279 -0.06 23.33 -17.98
N SER A 280 -1.33 23.29 -18.39
CA SER A 280 -1.84 22.28 -19.33
C SER A 280 -1.24 22.40 -20.75
N SER A 281 -0.58 23.50 -21.04
CA SER A 281 0.11 23.72 -22.32
C SER A 281 1.59 23.35 -22.31
N ASN A 282 2.15 22.99 -21.17
CA ASN A 282 3.55 22.63 -21.01
C ASN A 282 3.65 21.14 -20.67
N TYR A 283 3.94 20.33 -21.66
CA TYR A 283 3.97 18.87 -21.54
C TYR A 283 4.91 18.22 -22.54
N LEU A 284 5.32 16.99 -22.25
CA LEU A 284 6.05 16.11 -23.13
C LEU A 284 5.21 14.89 -23.45
N THR A 285 5.06 14.56 -24.71
CA THR A 285 4.43 13.32 -25.17
C THR A 285 5.49 12.43 -25.81
N VAL A 286 5.55 11.18 -25.38
CA VAL A 286 6.46 10.17 -25.94
C VAL A 286 5.68 9.22 -26.84
N LYS A 287 6.15 9.06 -28.08
CA LYS A 287 5.56 8.18 -29.11
C LYS A 287 6.63 7.30 -29.72
N GLY A 288 6.23 6.20 -30.35
CA GLY A 288 7.12 5.42 -31.19
C GLY A 288 7.61 6.24 -32.39
N THR A 289 8.82 5.97 -32.87
CA THR A 289 9.38 6.64 -34.07
C THR A 289 8.58 6.36 -35.35
N ASP A 290 7.81 5.25 -35.34
CA ASP A 290 6.87 4.90 -36.42
C ASP A 290 5.49 5.62 -36.29
N GLY A 291 5.36 6.51 -35.33
CA GLY A 291 4.11 7.25 -35.03
C GLY A 291 3.04 6.46 -34.33
N LYS A 292 3.30 5.20 -33.93
CA LYS A 292 2.38 4.38 -33.17
C LYS A 292 2.53 4.58 -31.66
N ALA A 293 1.57 4.04 -30.90
CA ALA A 293 1.64 4.04 -29.46
C ALA A 293 2.85 3.22 -28.97
N LEU A 294 3.74 3.87 -28.22
CA LEU A 294 5.00 3.27 -27.73
C LEU A 294 4.76 1.98 -26.91
N LEU A 295 3.66 1.94 -26.17
CA LEU A 295 3.33 0.84 -25.24
C LEU A 295 2.37 -0.19 -25.87
N ALA A 296 2.10 -0.13 -27.17
CA ALA A 296 1.19 -1.07 -27.81
C ALA A 296 1.71 -2.51 -27.69
N GLY A 297 0.96 -3.36 -27.02
CA GLY A 297 1.31 -4.77 -26.79
C GLY A 297 2.30 -5.02 -25.64
N ALA A 298 2.75 -3.98 -24.93
CA ALA A 298 3.54 -4.17 -23.72
C ALA A 298 2.71 -4.83 -22.61
N LYS A 299 3.25 -5.87 -21.99
CA LYS A 299 2.63 -6.55 -20.86
C LYS A 299 3.15 -6.02 -19.52
N GLU A 300 4.37 -5.51 -19.54
CA GLU A 300 5.07 -4.96 -18.40
C GLU A 300 5.78 -3.67 -18.81
N LEU A 301 5.91 -2.74 -17.91
CA LEU A 301 6.53 -1.45 -18.13
C LEU A 301 7.23 -0.97 -16.88
N THR A 302 8.51 -0.65 -16.99
CA THR A 302 9.27 0.08 -15.99
C THR A 302 9.54 1.49 -16.50
N ILE A 303 9.27 2.51 -15.71
CA ILE A 303 9.59 3.90 -15.99
C ILE A 303 10.45 4.43 -14.87
N SER A 304 11.66 4.88 -15.21
CA SER A 304 12.60 5.49 -14.27
C SER A 304 12.83 6.95 -14.65
N TYR A 305 12.80 7.85 -13.70
CA TYR A 305 13.14 9.27 -13.90
C TYR A 305 13.56 9.92 -12.59
N GLU A 306 14.35 10.97 -12.69
CA GLU A 306 14.64 11.86 -11.58
C GLU A 306 13.82 13.14 -11.72
N ALA A 307 13.19 13.59 -10.62
CA ALA A 307 12.42 14.83 -10.64
C ALA A 307 12.65 15.63 -9.37
N LYS A 308 12.72 16.96 -9.54
CA LYS A 308 12.74 17.93 -8.44
C LYS A 308 11.49 18.80 -8.54
N PRO A 309 10.47 18.61 -7.68
CA PRO A 309 9.32 19.48 -7.66
C PRO A 309 9.68 20.84 -7.06
N ASP A 310 9.24 21.92 -7.69
CA ASP A 310 9.44 23.30 -7.20
C ASP A 310 8.42 23.71 -6.14
N ARG A 311 7.39 22.87 -5.90
CA ARG A 311 6.30 23.13 -4.94
C ARG A 311 6.05 21.92 -4.07
N THR A 312 5.63 22.17 -2.84
CA THR A 312 5.01 21.17 -1.99
C THR A 312 3.54 21.00 -2.37
N GLY A 313 3.06 19.77 -2.48
CA GLY A 313 1.71 19.43 -2.88
C GLY A 313 1.66 18.28 -3.87
N THR A 314 0.49 18.01 -4.44
CA THR A 314 0.32 16.94 -5.41
C THR A 314 0.89 17.38 -6.76
N ASN A 315 1.92 16.67 -7.23
CA ASN A 315 2.53 16.91 -8.53
C ASN A 315 2.33 15.66 -9.40
N TRP A 316 1.70 15.85 -10.56
CA TRP A 316 1.55 14.79 -11.56
C TRP A 316 2.71 14.91 -12.55
N VAL A 317 3.65 13.98 -12.48
CA VAL A 317 4.85 14.01 -13.32
C VAL A 317 4.72 13.11 -14.53
N LEU A 318 3.95 12.03 -14.41
CA LEU A 318 3.80 11.04 -15.46
C LEU A 318 2.34 10.62 -15.62
N TYR A 319 1.93 10.46 -16.87
CA TYR A 319 0.64 9.91 -17.23
C TYR A 319 0.76 8.97 -18.44
N ALA A 320 0.27 7.75 -18.32
CA ALA A 320 0.16 6.81 -19.44
C ALA A 320 -1.30 6.68 -19.85
N ALA A 321 -1.63 7.04 -21.10
CA ALA A 321 -2.97 6.95 -21.64
C ALA A 321 -3.07 5.89 -22.75
N PRO A 322 -4.07 5.02 -22.72
CA PRO A 322 -4.41 4.20 -23.88
C PRO A 322 -5.15 5.05 -24.93
N GLY A 323 -4.60 5.14 -26.15
CA GLY A 323 -5.28 5.77 -27.27
C GLY A 323 -5.07 7.27 -27.43
N SER A 324 -5.89 7.90 -28.28
CA SER A 324 -5.75 9.29 -28.74
C SER A 324 -6.55 10.32 -27.95
N SER A 325 -7.25 9.90 -26.89
CA SER A 325 -8.04 10.81 -26.05
C SER A 325 -7.18 11.45 -24.97
N ALA A 326 -7.33 12.77 -24.79
CA ALA A 326 -6.74 13.45 -23.64
C ALA A 326 -7.25 12.82 -22.33
N PRO A 327 -6.39 12.72 -21.32
CA PRO A 327 -6.80 12.20 -20.03
C PRO A 327 -7.92 13.05 -19.44
N THR A 328 -9.02 12.42 -19.08
CA THR A 328 -9.98 13.03 -18.18
C THR A 328 -9.48 12.82 -16.75
N TYR A 329 -9.09 13.90 -16.10
CA TYR A 329 -8.78 13.86 -14.67
C TYR A 329 -10.02 13.42 -13.92
N GLN A 330 -9.97 12.27 -13.28
CA GLN A 330 -10.84 12.00 -12.14
C GLN A 330 -10.04 12.44 -10.91
N SER A 331 -10.44 13.57 -10.34
CA SER A 331 -9.98 13.95 -9.00
C SER A 331 -10.57 12.95 -8.02
N GLU A 332 -9.74 12.08 -7.47
CA GLU A 332 -10.06 11.32 -6.26
C GLU A 332 -9.83 12.17 -5.01
#